data_4211d643fc46753386a6e3c7acf50113
#
_entry.id   4211d643fc46753386a6e3c7acf50113
#
_cell.length_a   1.000
_cell.length_b   1.000
_cell.length_c   1.000
_cell.angle_alpha   90.00
_cell.angle_beta   90.00
_cell.angle_gamma   90.00
#
_symmetry.space_group_name_H-M   'P 1'
#
loop_
_entity.id
_entity.type
_entity.pdbx_description
1 polymer ?
#
loop_
_entity_poly.entity_id
_entity_poly.type
_entity_poly.pdbx_seq_one_letter_code
_entity_poly.pdbx_strand_id
1 'polypeptide(L)'
;VENALAKVKDEKGMKRVEKFLKEDICPDCHGTRLSAAARAPKLQGISLDEACAMTLSELVVWVKGVPQSLPEEMRPMAQNICEAFQATAKRLMDFGLGYLTLDRSASTLSTGERQRMQLARAVRNRTTGVLYVLDEPSIGLHPSNIVGLTGVLQDLVADGNSVILVDHDTQILKEADWLIEMAGGRRKRRSHHCLLYTSPS
;
A
#
# COMPACT_ATOMS: atom_id res chain seq x y z
N VAL A 1 19.83 5.68 30.70
CA VAL A 1 19.55 5.49 29.30
C VAL A 1 18.30 6.29 28.91
N GLU A 2 17.16 6.17 29.62
CA GLU A 2 15.90 6.91 29.32
C GLU A 2 16.10 8.42 29.30
N ASN A 3 16.85 9.00 30.22
CA ASN A 3 17.12 10.45 30.26
C ASN A 3 18.06 10.93 29.13
N ALA A 4 18.83 10.05 28.51
CA ALA A 4 19.66 10.38 27.35
C ALA A 4 18.84 10.37 26.06
N LEU A 5 17.92 9.41 25.90
CA LEU A 5 16.99 9.33 24.75
C LEU A 5 16.01 10.50 24.73
N ALA A 6 15.48 10.91 25.88
CA ALA A 6 14.54 12.05 25.97
C ALA A 6 15.16 13.41 25.58
N LYS A 7 16.50 13.53 25.61
CA LYS A 7 17.23 14.75 25.25
C LYS A 7 17.72 14.80 23.81
N VAL A 8 17.62 13.69 23.08
CA VAL A 8 18.08 13.61 21.69
C VAL A 8 16.98 14.15 20.77
N LYS A 9 17.15 15.39 20.31
CA LYS A 9 16.24 16.04 19.36
C LYS A 9 16.76 16.01 17.90
N ASP A 10 18.02 15.59 17.70
CA ASP A 10 18.68 15.62 16.40
C ASP A 10 19.06 14.23 15.91
N GLU A 11 18.97 14.02 14.60
CA GLU A 11 19.36 12.79 13.91
C GLU A 11 20.83 12.38 14.17
N LYS A 12 21.72 13.38 14.32
CA LYS A 12 23.14 13.15 14.70
C LYS A 12 23.32 12.65 16.14
N GLY A 13 22.44 13.08 17.04
CA GLY A 13 22.41 12.61 18.41
C GLY A 13 21.91 11.17 18.49
N MET A 14 20.88 10.83 17.70
CA MET A 14 20.33 9.47 17.62
C MET A 14 21.39 8.46 17.15
N LYS A 15 22.15 8.75 16.09
CA LYS A 15 23.25 7.89 15.60
C LYS A 15 24.36 7.64 16.64
N ARG A 16 24.54 8.53 17.61
CA ARG A 16 25.51 8.32 18.69
C ARG A 16 24.99 7.38 19.77
N VAL A 17 23.69 7.41 20.01
CA VAL A 17 23.02 6.56 21.01
C VAL A 17 22.72 5.17 20.44
N GLU A 18 22.44 5.07 19.15
CA GLU A 18 22.20 3.81 18.42
C GLU A 18 23.30 2.76 18.65
N LYS A 19 24.56 3.20 18.78
CA LYS A 19 25.70 2.31 19.08
C LYS A 19 25.60 1.61 20.45
N PHE A 20 24.78 2.13 21.33
CA PHE A 20 24.58 1.61 22.70
C PHE A 20 23.20 0.97 22.89
N LEU A 21 22.35 1.02 21.85
CA LEU A 21 21.04 0.40 21.84
C LEU A 21 21.13 -0.96 21.17
N LYS A 22 20.60 -1.97 21.81
CA LYS A 22 20.34 -3.27 21.20
C LYS A 22 18.84 -3.35 20.96
N GLU A 23 18.46 -3.51 19.72
CA GLU A 23 17.09 -3.83 19.38
C GLU A 23 16.88 -5.33 19.58
N ASP A 24 15.88 -5.68 20.38
CA ASP A 24 15.51 -7.06 20.63
C ASP A 24 13.98 -7.21 20.57
N ILE A 25 13.53 -8.44 20.37
CA ILE A 25 12.09 -8.72 20.34
C ILE A 25 11.52 -8.51 21.75
N CYS A 26 10.45 -7.73 21.86
CA CYS A 26 9.78 -7.50 23.14
C CYS A 26 9.32 -8.83 23.77
N PRO A 27 9.71 -9.16 25.02
CA PRO A 27 9.35 -10.42 25.65
C PRO A 27 7.83 -10.55 25.91
N ASP A 28 7.10 -9.44 26.05
CA ASP A 28 5.67 -9.46 26.35
C ASP A 28 4.81 -9.69 25.11
N CYS A 29 5.11 -8.97 24.03
CA CYS A 29 4.30 -9.04 22.81
C CYS A 29 4.92 -9.91 21.70
N HIS A 30 6.17 -10.37 21.86
CA HIS A 30 6.90 -11.18 20.88
C HIS A 30 6.91 -10.56 19.46
N GLY A 31 7.00 -9.21 19.38
CA GLY A 31 7.02 -8.48 18.12
C GLY A 31 5.64 -8.12 17.55
N THR A 32 4.55 -8.63 18.09
CA THR A 32 3.18 -8.36 17.58
C THR A 32 2.69 -6.95 17.83
N ARG A 33 3.30 -6.21 18.77
CA ARG A 33 2.88 -4.86 19.21
C ARG A 33 1.48 -4.82 19.86
N LEU A 34 0.90 -5.98 20.14
CA LEU A 34 -0.43 -6.13 20.74
C LEU A 34 -0.30 -6.65 22.17
N SER A 35 -1.16 -6.16 23.07
CA SER A 35 -1.25 -6.66 24.43
C SER A 35 -1.79 -8.12 24.46
N ALA A 36 -1.54 -8.84 25.53
CA ALA A 36 -2.08 -10.18 25.70
C ALA A 36 -3.62 -10.20 25.65
N ALA A 37 -4.28 -9.17 26.19
CA ALA A 37 -5.73 -9.02 26.14
C ALA A 37 -6.26 -8.84 24.71
N ALA A 38 -5.51 -8.14 23.83
CA ALA A 38 -5.90 -7.97 22.44
C ALA A 38 -5.68 -9.23 21.60
N ARG A 39 -4.75 -10.10 22.00
CA ARG A 39 -4.46 -11.38 21.34
C ARG A 39 -5.34 -12.54 21.81
N ALA A 40 -6.00 -12.40 22.97
CA ALA A 40 -6.82 -13.47 23.55
C ALA A 40 -8.08 -13.82 22.76
N PRO A 41 -8.86 -12.86 22.19
CA PRO A 41 -10.02 -13.18 21.38
C PRO A 41 -9.65 -13.89 20.07
N LYS A 42 -10.39 -14.92 19.70
CA LYS A 42 -10.19 -15.65 18.45
C LYS A 42 -11.46 -15.68 17.62
N LEU A 43 -11.33 -15.42 16.32
CA LEU A 43 -12.37 -15.58 15.32
C LEU A 43 -11.99 -16.78 14.43
N GLN A 44 -12.86 -17.79 14.35
CA GLN A 44 -12.56 -19.05 13.64
C GLN A 44 -11.22 -19.70 14.08
N GLY A 45 -10.88 -19.58 15.36
CA GLY A 45 -9.64 -20.13 15.90
C GLY A 45 -8.39 -19.27 15.68
N ILE A 46 -8.48 -18.14 14.97
CA ILE A 46 -7.40 -17.22 14.62
C ILE A 46 -7.48 -15.98 15.49
N SER A 47 -6.36 -15.58 16.10
CA SER A 47 -6.21 -14.37 16.89
C SER A 47 -5.92 -13.15 16.01
N LEU A 48 -5.99 -11.93 16.57
CA LEU A 48 -5.74 -10.70 15.81
C LEU A 48 -4.31 -10.62 15.28
N ASP A 49 -3.32 -11.05 16.05
CA ASP A 49 -1.91 -11.06 15.63
C ASP A 49 -1.67 -12.08 14.51
N GLU A 50 -2.25 -13.29 14.63
CA GLU A 50 -2.20 -14.30 13.57
C GLU A 50 -2.85 -13.78 12.27
N ALA A 51 -3.99 -13.11 12.37
CA ALA A 51 -4.65 -12.49 11.21
C ALA A 51 -3.83 -11.36 10.59
N CYS A 52 -3.17 -10.52 11.41
CA CYS A 52 -2.29 -9.45 10.91
C CYS A 52 -1.03 -9.97 10.22
N ALA A 53 -0.57 -11.16 10.57
CA ALA A 53 0.59 -11.81 9.95
C ALA A 53 0.26 -12.51 8.62
N MET A 54 -1.03 -12.73 8.31
CA MET A 54 -1.44 -13.24 7.01
C MET A 54 -1.14 -12.25 5.89
N THR A 55 -0.83 -12.76 4.71
CA THR A 55 -0.83 -11.93 3.50
C THR A 55 -2.24 -11.38 3.23
N LEU A 56 -2.33 -10.25 2.56
CA LEU A 56 -3.62 -9.65 2.22
C LEU A 56 -4.50 -10.62 1.41
N SER A 57 -3.87 -11.43 0.54
CA SER A 57 -4.57 -12.46 -0.25
C SER A 57 -5.19 -13.54 0.62
N GLU A 58 -4.46 -14.05 1.62
CA GLU A 58 -4.96 -15.04 2.58
C GLU A 58 -6.04 -14.45 3.48
N LEU A 59 -5.80 -13.22 3.96
CA LEU A 59 -6.72 -12.51 4.84
C LEU A 59 -8.08 -12.27 4.18
N VAL A 60 -8.13 -11.94 2.88
CA VAL A 60 -9.38 -11.78 2.12
C VAL A 60 -10.16 -13.09 2.04
N VAL A 61 -9.47 -14.23 1.91
CA VAL A 61 -10.11 -15.54 1.88
C VAL A 61 -10.70 -15.86 3.25
N TRP A 62 -9.94 -15.67 4.32
CA TRP A 62 -10.36 -15.93 5.68
C TRP A 62 -11.55 -15.07 6.11
N VAL A 63 -11.52 -13.76 5.82
CA VAL A 63 -12.57 -12.78 6.18
C VAL A 63 -13.93 -13.15 5.60
N LYS A 64 -13.99 -13.83 4.45
CA LYS A 64 -15.27 -14.30 3.87
C LYS A 64 -16.06 -15.23 4.78
N GLY A 65 -15.38 -16.03 5.60
CA GLY A 65 -15.99 -16.96 6.52
C GLY A 65 -16.38 -16.35 7.87
N VAL A 66 -15.84 -15.19 8.23
CA VAL A 66 -16.02 -14.58 9.55
C VAL A 66 -17.48 -14.31 9.91
N PRO A 67 -18.35 -13.73 9.05
CA PRO A 67 -19.72 -13.46 9.42
C PRO A 67 -20.51 -14.71 9.83
N GLN A 68 -20.27 -15.86 9.16
CA GLN A 68 -20.95 -17.11 9.46
C GLN A 68 -20.52 -17.74 10.80
N SER A 69 -19.32 -17.39 11.30
CA SER A 69 -18.82 -17.88 12.58
C SER A 69 -19.36 -17.13 13.79
N LEU A 70 -20.09 -16.04 13.57
CA LEU A 70 -20.63 -15.17 14.60
C LEU A 70 -22.11 -15.48 14.91
N PRO A 71 -22.59 -15.12 16.12
CA PRO A 71 -24.02 -15.19 16.45
C PRO A 71 -24.88 -14.44 15.44
N GLU A 72 -26.09 -14.92 15.20
CA GLU A 72 -26.98 -14.42 14.16
C GLU A 72 -27.23 -12.90 14.22
N GLU A 73 -27.37 -12.37 15.44
CA GLU A 73 -27.58 -10.94 15.70
C GLU A 73 -26.40 -10.06 15.22
N MET A 74 -25.17 -10.59 15.23
CA MET A 74 -23.96 -9.86 14.84
C MET A 74 -23.62 -10.00 13.36
N ARG A 75 -24.20 -10.96 12.66
CA ARG A 75 -23.87 -11.28 11.27
C ARG A 75 -24.04 -10.10 10.31
N PRO A 76 -25.14 -9.32 10.35
CA PRO A 76 -25.33 -8.22 9.41
C PRO A 76 -24.24 -7.14 9.56
N MET A 77 -23.88 -6.80 10.80
CA MET A 77 -22.80 -5.83 11.06
C MET A 77 -21.45 -6.37 10.61
N ALA A 78 -21.15 -7.62 10.93
CA ALA A 78 -19.91 -8.26 10.51
C ALA A 78 -19.81 -8.36 8.98
N GLN A 79 -20.92 -8.67 8.30
CA GLN A 79 -21.00 -8.73 6.84
C GLN A 79 -20.58 -7.39 6.22
N ASN A 80 -21.16 -6.27 6.67
CA ASN A 80 -20.84 -4.93 6.17
C ASN A 80 -19.37 -4.59 6.36
N ILE A 81 -18.80 -4.89 7.53
CA ILE A 81 -17.37 -4.65 7.83
C ILE A 81 -16.49 -5.50 6.91
N CYS A 82 -16.80 -6.78 6.76
CA CYS A 82 -16.03 -7.69 5.92
C CYS A 82 -16.09 -7.29 4.43
N GLU A 83 -17.24 -6.86 3.93
CA GLU A 83 -17.40 -6.37 2.56
C GLU A 83 -16.60 -5.10 2.31
N ALA A 84 -16.64 -4.13 3.24
CA ALA A 84 -15.85 -2.90 3.15
C ALA A 84 -14.34 -3.19 3.15
N PHE A 85 -13.91 -4.14 3.99
CA PHE A 85 -12.53 -4.62 4.01
C PHE A 85 -12.14 -5.27 2.68
N GLN A 86 -12.95 -6.22 2.18
CA GLN A 86 -12.69 -6.93 0.92
C GLN A 86 -12.61 -5.97 -0.28
N ALA A 87 -13.48 -4.97 -0.34
CA ALA A 87 -13.43 -3.94 -1.39
C ALA A 87 -12.13 -3.14 -1.36
N THR A 88 -11.63 -2.81 -0.17
CA THR A 88 -10.35 -2.11 0.00
C THR A 88 -9.16 -3.01 -0.33
N ALA A 89 -9.17 -4.24 0.16
CA ALA A 89 -8.14 -5.23 -0.07
C ALA A 89 -8.01 -5.61 -1.55
N LYS A 90 -9.15 -5.75 -2.26
CA LYS A 90 -9.17 -6.02 -3.70
C LYS A 90 -8.39 -4.96 -4.47
N ARG A 91 -8.60 -3.67 -4.20
CA ARG A 91 -7.84 -2.59 -4.85
C ARG A 91 -6.34 -2.71 -4.62
N LEU A 92 -5.92 -3.03 -3.39
CA LEU A 92 -4.50 -3.25 -3.10
C LEU A 92 -3.94 -4.47 -3.86
N MET A 93 -4.73 -5.54 -3.99
CA MET A 93 -4.34 -6.71 -4.78
C MET A 93 -4.25 -6.39 -6.28
N ASP A 94 -5.15 -5.57 -6.82
CA ASP A 94 -5.11 -5.09 -8.20
C ASP A 94 -3.81 -4.30 -8.49
N PHE A 95 -3.26 -3.64 -7.46
CA PHE A 95 -1.93 -3.02 -7.50
C PHE A 95 -0.75 -3.98 -7.24
N GLY A 96 -0.99 -5.29 -7.16
CA GLY A 96 0.04 -6.28 -6.90
C GLY A 96 0.58 -6.28 -5.47
N LEU A 97 -0.19 -5.75 -4.50
CA LEU A 97 0.20 -5.67 -3.09
C LEU A 97 -0.39 -6.81 -2.23
N GLY A 98 -0.91 -7.85 -2.87
CA GLY A 98 -1.56 -8.98 -2.19
C GLY A 98 -0.66 -9.79 -1.25
N TYR A 99 0.66 -9.69 -1.40
CA TYR A 99 1.66 -10.34 -0.56
C TYR A 99 1.99 -9.57 0.73
N LEU A 100 1.53 -8.33 0.87
CA LEU A 100 1.77 -7.53 2.06
C LEU A 100 0.94 -8.06 3.24
N THR A 101 1.52 -7.94 4.43
CA THR A 101 0.86 -8.25 5.70
C THR A 101 0.51 -6.99 6.46
N LEU A 102 -0.52 -7.02 7.33
CA LEU A 102 -0.94 -5.83 8.07
C LEU A 102 0.02 -5.46 9.22
N ASP A 103 0.81 -6.41 9.68
CA ASP A 103 1.83 -6.19 10.72
C ASP A 103 3.12 -5.57 10.18
N ARG A 104 3.31 -5.56 8.87
CA ARG A 104 4.50 -4.98 8.22
C ARG A 104 4.61 -3.49 8.47
N SER A 105 5.78 -3.05 8.91
CA SER A 105 6.05 -1.63 9.14
C SER A 105 6.07 -0.84 7.83
N ALA A 106 5.41 0.33 7.82
CA ALA A 106 5.40 1.22 6.66
C ALA A 106 6.81 1.71 6.24
N SER A 107 7.76 1.76 7.18
CA SER A 107 9.16 2.12 6.93
C SER A 107 9.90 1.10 6.06
N THR A 108 9.45 -0.15 6.04
CA THR A 108 10.04 -1.24 5.25
C THR A 108 9.51 -1.33 3.84
N LEU A 109 8.49 -0.51 3.50
CA LEU A 109 7.92 -0.48 2.16
C LEU A 109 8.87 0.23 1.18
N SER A 110 9.01 -0.33 0.00
CA SER A 110 9.71 0.31 -1.12
C SER A 110 8.98 1.58 -1.58
N THR A 111 9.66 2.43 -2.34
CA THR A 111 9.03 3.64 -2.89
C THR A 111 7.83 3.30 -3.77
N GLY A 112 7.95 2.30 -4.65
CA GLY A 112 6.84 1.85 -5.49
C GLY A 112 5.66 1.28 -4.69
N GLU A 113 5.91 0.48 -3.64
CA GLU A 113 4.84 -0.02 -2.75
C GLU A 113 4.09 1.13 -2.08
N ARG A 114 4.82 2.15 -1.58
CA ARG A 114 4.22 3.34 -0.96
C ARG A 114 3.38 4.13 -1.95
N GLN A 115 3.86 4.35 -3.17
CA GLN A 115 3.12 5.06 -4.21
C GLN A 115 1.82 4.32 -4.57
N ARG A 116 1.88 3.00 -4.80
CA ARG A 116 0.69 2.19 -5.09
C ARG A 116 -0.32 2.19 -3.95
N MET A 117 0.15 2.16 -2.71
CA MET A 117 -0.73 2.27 -1.54
C MET A 117 -1.41 3.65 -1.44
N GLN A 118 -0.70 4.72 -1.77
CA GLN A 118 -1.27 6.08 -1.85
C GLN A 118 -2.30 6.20 -2.97
N LEU A 119 -2.04 5.60 -4.14
CA LEU A 119 -3.01 5.54 -5.25
C LEU A 119 -4.29 4.81 -4.85
N ALA A 120 -4.17 3.63 -4.23
CA ALA A 120 -5.34 2.88 -3.74
C ALA A 120 -6.19 3.71 -2.77
N ARG A 121 -5.54 4.54 -1.95
CA ARG A 121 -6.21 5.48 -1.04
C ARG A 121 -6.89 6.63 -1.77
N ALA A 122 -6.24 7.20 -2.79
CA ALA A 122 -6.75 8.32 -3.57
C ALA A 122 -8.05 7.95 -4.30
N VAL A 123 -8.06 6.81 -4.98
CA VAL A 123 -9.26 6.28 -5.66
C VAL A 123 -10.42 6.05 -4.69
N ARG A 124 -10.13 5.60 -3.47
CA ARG A 124 -11.17 5.42 -2.45
C ARG A 124 -11.86 6.75 -2.08
N ASN A 125 -11.12 7.84 -2.05
CA ASN A 125 -11.61 9.13 -1.56
C ASN A 125 -12.38 9.92 -2.64
N ARG A 126 -12.41 9.47 -3.90
CA ARG A 126 -13.04 10.14 -5.05
C ARG A 126 -12.73 11.63 -5.10
N THR A 127 -11.48 11.99 -4.88
CA THR A 127 -11.03 13.38 -5.01
C THR A 127 -11.06 13.80 -6.47
N THR A 128 -11.49 15.02 -6.76
CA THR A 128 -11.54 15.58 -8.12
C THR A 128 -10.65 16.82 -8.20
N GLY A 129 -10.15 17.14 -9.41
CA GLY A 129 -9.33 18.33 -9.64
C GLY A 129 -7.92 18.23 -9.05
N VAL A 130 -7.40 17.04 -8.82
CA VAL A 130 -6.06 16.79 -8.28
C VAL A 130 -5.10 16.41 -9.39
N LEU A 131 -3.86 16.88 -9.31
CA LEU A 131 -2.75 16.43 -10.14
C LEU A 131 -1.96 15.34 -9.38
N TYR A 132 -1.92 14.14 -9.95
CA TYR A 132 -1.09 13.03 -9.47
C TYR A 132 0.21 12.98 -10.26
N VAL A 133 1.34 12.98 -9.58
CA VAL A 133 2.67 12.81 -10.19
C VAL A 133 3.26 11.51 -9.69
N LEU A 134 3.55 10.59 -10.60
CA LEU A 134 4.00 9.24 -10.30
C LEU A 134 5.32 8.96 -11.01
N ASP A 135 6.28 8.42 -10.27
CA ASP A 135 7.60 8.06 -10.77
C ASP A 135 7.76 6.53 -10.73
N GLU A 136 7.83 5.93 -11.93
CA GLU A 136 7.99 4.48 -12.15
C GLU A 136 7.05 3.58 -11.28
N PRO A 137 5.73 3.81 -11.25
CA PRO A 137 4.83 3.01 -10.43
C PRO A 137 4.67 1.56 -10.92
N SER A 138 5.04 1.26 -12.17
CA SER A 138 5.06 -0.09 -12.73
C SER A 138 6.24 -0.94 -12.24
N ILE A 139 7.27 -0.32 -11.64
CA ILE A 139 8.50 -1.02 -11.30
C ILE A 139 8.22 -2.19 -10.34
N GLY A 140 8.71 -3.37 -10.72
CA GLY A 140 8.51 -4.60 -9.93
C GLY A 140 7.09 -5.19 -9.99
N LEU A 141 6.20 -4.67 -10.85
CA LEU A 141 4.91 -5.28 -11.09
C LEU A 141 5.01 -6.45 -12.09
N HIS A 142 4.24 -7.49 -11.82
CA HIS A 142 3.98 -8.52 -12.82
C HIS A 142 3.07 -7.95 -13.93
N PRO A 143 3.21 -8.35 -15.20
CA PRO A 143 2.40 -7.84 -16.30
C PRO A 143 0.88 -7.87 -16.05
N SER A 144 0.36 -8.88 -15.36
CA SER A 144 -1.06 -8.95 -14.98
C SER A 144 -1.52 -7.81 -14.06
N ASN A 145 -0.62 -7.26 -13.25
CA ASN A 145 -0.92 -6.18 -12.32
C ASN A 145 -0.78 -4.79 -12.99
N ILE A 146 -0.09 -4.71 -14.13
CA ILE A 146 -0.01 -3.47 -14.93
C ILE A 146 -1.38 -3.10 -15.46
N VAL A 147 -2.18 -4.08 -15.88
CA VAL A 147 -3.57 -3.85 -16.31
C VAL A 147 -4.41 -3.25 -15.17
N GLY A 148 -4.26 -3.76 -13.95
CA GLY A 148 -4.93 -3.20 -12.77
C GLY A 148 -4.48 -1.76 -12.47
N LEU A 149 -3.19 -1.48 -12.53
CA LEU A 149 -2.64 -0.13 -12.37
C LEU A 149 -3.21 0.83 -13.43
N THR A 150 -3.20 0.43 -14.71
CA THR A 150 -3.70 1.25 -15.81
C THR A 150 -5.19 1.55 -15.63
N GLY A 151 -6.00 0.55 -15.27
CA GLY A 151 -7.43 0.75 -15.00
C GLY A 151 -7.68 1.79 -13.90
N VAL A 152 -6.91 1.76 -12.85
CA VAL A 152 -7.03 2.75 -11.77
C VAL A 152 -6.59 4.15 -12.20
N LEU A 153 -5.56 4.29 -13.03
CA LEU A 153 -5.15 5.58 -13.58
C LEU A 153 -6.26 6.16 -14.48
N GLN A 154 -6.90 5.33 -15.28
CA GLN A 154 -8.04 5.72 -16.10
C GLN A 154 -9.24 6.14 -15.23
N ASP A 155 -9.55 5.43 -14.15
CA ASP A 155 -10.60 5.80 -13.20
C ASP A 155 -10.33 7.17 -12.56
N LEU A 156 -9.07 7.46 -12.17
CA LEU A 156 -8.68 8.76 -11.63
C LEU A 156 -8.92 9.89 -12.64
N VAL A 157 -8.57 9.67 -13.91
CA VAL A 157 -8.80 10.65 -14.98
C VAL A 157 -10.29 10.83 -15.23
N ALA A 158 -11.07 9.75 -15.28
CA ALA A 158 -12.52 9.78 -15.44
C ALA A 158 -13.23 10.53 -14.30
N ASP A 159 -12.69 10.47 -13.09
CA ASP A 159 -13.15 11.24 -11.92
C ASP A 159 -12.75 12.74 -11.99
N GLY A 160 -12.15 13.22 -13.09
CA GLY A 160 -11.81 14.64 -13.29
C GLY A 160 -10.45 15.05 -12.73
N ASN A 161 -9.53 14.10 -12.57
CA ASN A 161 -8.16 14.36 -12.16
C ASN A 161 -7.19 14.37 -13.35
N SER A 162 -5.97 14.83 -13.12
CA SER A 162 -4.86 14.76 -14.08
C SER A 162 -3.74 13.90 -13.52
N VAL A 163 -3.09 13.12 -14.40
CA VAL A 163 -1.99 12.24 -14.01
C VAL A 163 -0.77 12.52 -14.87
N ILE A 164 0.36 12.82 -14.26
CA ILE A 164 1.67 12.83 -14.89
C ILE A 164 2.40 11.58 -14.42
N LEU A 165 2.84 10.77 -15.36
CA LEU A 165 3.49 9.51 -15.10
C LEU A 165 4.86 9.49 -15.78
N VAL A 166 5.90 9.14 -15.04
CA VAL A 166 7.21 8.80 -15.59
C VAL A 166 7.31 7.27 -15.53
N ASP A 167 7.38 6.63 -16.70
CA ASP A 167 7.49 5.18 -16.79
C ASP A 167 8.18 4.77 -18.10
N HIS A 168 8.59 3.52 -18.20
CA HIS A 168 9.19 2.93 -19.39
C HIS A 168 8.45 1.67 -19.87
N ASP A 169 7.38 1.26 -19.16
CA ASP A 169 6.58 0.11 -19.55
C ASP A 169 5.69 0.44 -20.76
N THR A 170 5.86 -0.35 -21.82
CA THR A 170 5.15 -0.12 -23.10
C THR A 170 3.65 -0.33 -23.03
N GLN A 171 3.14 -1.10 -22.05
CA GLN A 171 1.71 -1.30 -21.89
C GLN A 171 1.06 -0.04 -21.32
N ILE A 172 1.73 0.62 -20.36
CA ILE A 172 1.27 1.90 -19.82
C ILE A 172 1.41 3.01 -20.83
N LEU A 173 2.54 3.06 -21.56
CA LEU A 173 2.81 4.08 -22.57
C LEU A 173 1.74 4.14 -23.68
N LYS A 174 1.16 3.00 -24.03
CA LYS A 174 0.10 2.91 -25.08
C LYS A 174 -1.23 3.55 -24.67
N GLU A 175 -1.50 3.62 -23.38
CA GLU A 175 -2.77 4.13 -22.84
C GLU A 175 -2.75 5.63 -22.55
N ALA A 176 -1.59 6.30 -22.78
CA ALA A 176 -1.44 7.71 -22.52
C ALA A 176 -2.11 8.59 -23.57
N ASP A 177 -2.77 9.67 -23.13
CA ASP A 177 -3.31 10.69 -24.03
C ASP A 177 -2.18 11.51 -24.70
N TRP A 178 -1.10 11.76 -23.95
CA TRP A 178 0.07 12.50 -24.42
C TRP A 178 1.36 11.83 -23.96
N LEU A 179 2.32 11.72 -24.88
CA LEU A 179 3.65 11.18 -24.62
C LEU A 179 4.70 12.26 -24.81
N ILE A 180 5.51 12.49 -23.78
CA ILE A 180 6.66 13.38 -23.84
C ILE A 180 7.93 12.54 -23.69
N GLU A 181 8.72 12.46 -24.75
CA GLU A 181 10.02 11.79 -24.73
C GLU A 181 11.13 12.79 -24.41
N MET A 182 11.89 12.53 -23.35
CA MET A 182 13.05 13.33 -22.99
C MET A 182 14.33 12.69 -23.57
N ALA A 183 14.83 13.20 -24.68
CA ALA A 183 16.09 12.77 -25.27
C ALA A 183 17.28 13.32 -24.47
N GLY A 184 18.01 12.43 -23.79
CA GLY A 184 19.25 12.77 -23.11
C GLY A 184 20.37 13.08 -24.10
N GLY A 185 20.92 14.30 -24.06
CA GLY A 185 22.05 14.69 -24.91
C GLY A 185 23.27 13.80 -24.75
N ARG A 186 23.84 13.34 -25.86
CA ARG A 186 25.19 12.78 -26.13
C ARG A 186 25.75 11.63 -25.27
N ARG A 187 24.96 10.91 -24.47
CA ARG A 187 25.35 9.58 -23.98
C ARG A 187 24.16 8.64 -24.12
N LYS A 188 24.36 7.42 -24.61
CA LYS A 188 23.36 6.33 -24.63
C LYS A 188 22.82 6.10 -23.21
N ARG A 189 21.95 6.97 -22.74
CA ARG A 189 21.16 6.81 -21.52
C ARG A 189 19.75 6.46 -21.95
N ARG A 190 19.14 5.55 -21.18
CA ARG A 190 17.74 5.12 -21.33
C ARG A 190 16.87 6.37 -21.50
N SER A 191 16.04 6.40 -22.54
CA SER A 191 15.02 7.42 -22.72
C SER A 191 14.00 7.27 -21.57
N HIS A 192 13.76 8.36 -20.85
CA HIS A 192 12.64 8.43 -19.91
C HIS A 192 11.44 8.99 -20.65
N HIS A 193 10.31 8.31 -20.57
CA HIS A 193 9.05 8.77 -21.13
C HIS A 193 8.21 9.36 -20.00
N CYS A 194 7.73 10.59 -20.21
CA CYS A 194 6.76 11.22 -19.31
C CYS A 194 5.40 11.17 -19.99
N LEU A 195 4.41 10.65 -19.30
CA LEU A 195 3.06 10.48 -19.79
C LEU A 195 2.14 11.48 -19.11
N LEU A 196 1.28 12.10 -19.87
CA LEU A 196 0.25 12.99 -19.36
C LEU A 196 -1.11 12.40 -19.67
N TYR A 197 -1.87 12.07 -18.65
CA TYR A 197 -3.28 11.71 -18.76
C TYR A 197 -4.10 12.94 -18.32
N THR A 198 -4.99 13.40 -19.18
CA THR A 198 -5.88 14.52 -18.88
C THR A 198 -7.32 14.13 -19.12
N SER A 199 -8.24 14.59 -18.26
CA SER A 199 -9.66 14.47 -18.58
C SER A 199 -9.97 15.32 -19.81
N PRO A 200 -10.82 14.86 -20.75
CA PRO A 200 -11.30 15.69 -21.82
C PRO A 200 -12.11 16.87 -21.23
N SER A 201 -11.77 18.08 -21.65
CA SER A 201 -12.47 19.32 -21.29
C SER A 201 -13.84 19.38 -21.94
#